data_83db06fdda89c77f4efd762dc8892c13
#
_entry.id   83db06fdda89c77f4efd762dc8892c13
#
_cell.length_a   1.000
_cell.length_b   1.000
_cell.length_c   1.000
_cell.angle_alpha   90.00
_cell.angle_beta   90.00
_cell.angle_gamma   90.00
#
_symmetry.space_group_name_H-M   'P 1'
#
loop_
_entity.id
_entity.type
_entity.pdbx_description
1 polymer ?
#
loop_
_entity_poly.entity_id
_entity_poly.type
_entity_poly.pdbx_seq_one_letter_code
_entity_poly.pdbx_strand_id
1 'polypeptide(L)'
;MNPSILHFSRTGSLIKMLFFLGVAAVAFAVAGLMHAEGEVPPEAMSLPGGVELPAPAARKDPLAPFKIPLLVVAGGVSLFYAGRHGMRMATRAVAARIEGGRLHLHSSYGGEGDPVPVEAITDAIFDRADRLPGDASGPAKLGARLRHGLYLRYRAGNATREMRLIDNDIEGGTEQLRRFAAHLDVWRHSRRGRMVGEG
;
A
#
# COMPACT_ATOMS: atom_id res chain seq x y z
N MET A 1 -13.66 -13.03 -17.41
CA MET A 1 -12.70 -13.11 -16.28
C MET A 1 -13.14 -14.22 -15.33
N ASN A 2 -12.22 -15.02 -14.83
CA ASN A 2 -12.54 -16.14 -13.92
C ASN A 2 -12.93 -15.56 -12.55
N PRO A 3 -14.12 -15.90 -11.99
CA PRO A 3 -14.58 -15.38 -10.70
C PRO A 3 -13.75 -15.89 -9.51
N SER A 4 -12.97 -16.95 -9.67
CA SER A 4 -12.14 -17.54 -8.63
C SER A 4 -10.75 -16.92 -8.51
N ILE A 5 -10.39 -15.97 -9.39
CA ILE A 5 -9.05 -15.37 -9.41
C ILE A 5 -9.15 -13.85 -9.46
N LEU A 6 -8.43 -13.18 -8.55
CA LEU A 6 -8.21 -11.74 -8.56
C LEU A 6 -6.77 -11.45 -8.95
N HIS A 7 -6.57 -10.60 -9.94
CA HIS A 7 -5.25 -10.06 -10.29
C HIS A 7 -5.09 -8.65 -9.75
N PHE A 8 -3.86 -8.24 -9.47
CA PHE A 8 -3.57 -6.84 -9.19
C PHE A 8 -3.84 -5.97 -10.42
N SER A 9 -4.43 -4.79 -10.19
CA SER A 9 -4.66 -3.79 -11.23
C SER A 9 -3.34 -3.32 -11.83
N ARG A 10 -3.17 -3.47 -13.16
CA ARG A 10 -2.02 -2.96 -13.88
C ARG A 10 -1.96 -1.45 -13.83
N THR A 11 -3.09 -0.77 -14.09
CA THR A 11 -3.20 0.69 -14.03
C THR A 11 -2.91 1.20 -12.62
N GLY A 12 -3.49 0.58 -11.58
CA GLY A 12 -3.22 0.94 -10.19
C GLY A 12 -1.74 0.74 -9.81
N SER A 13 -1.11 -0.35 -10.28
CA SER A 13 0.32 -0.61 -10.05
C SER A 13 1.20 0.40 -10.80
N LEU A 14 0.84 0.78 -12.04
CA LEU A 14 1.55 1.78 -12.83
C LEU A 14 1.52 3.15 -12.15
N ILE A 15 0.34 3.61 -11.72
CA ILE A 15 0.19 4.90 -11.03
C ILE A 15 1.04 4.93 -9.75
N LYS A 16 1.01 3.87 -8.94
CA LYS A 16 1.81 3.77 -7.73
C LYS A 16 3.31 3.74 -8.04
N MET A 17 3.73 3.00 -9.07
CA MET A 17 5.11 2.98 -9.52
C MET A 17 5.60 4.38 -9.92
N LEU A 18 4.83 5.10 -10.75
CA LEU A 18 5.17 6.46 -11.19
C LEU A 18 5.22 7.45 -10.02
N PHE A 19 4.27 7.33 -9.07
CA PHE A 19 4.28 8.14 -7.85
C PHE A 19 5.57 7.95 -7.05
N PHE A 20 5.96 6.71 -6.76
CA PHE A 20 7.17 6.42 -6.00
C PHE A 20 8.44 6.78 -6.76
N LEU A 21 8.47 6.65 -8.09
CA LEU A 21 9.58 7.15 -8.91
C LEU A 21 9.71 8.67 -8.82
N GLY A 22 8.58 9.39 -8.86
CA GLY A 22 8.57 10.85 -8.69
C GLY A 22 9.09 11.27 -7.31
N VAL A 23 8.63 10.62 -6.24
CA VAL A 23 9.13 10.89 -4.88
C VAL A 23 10.63 10.61 -4.77
N ALA A 24 11.12 9.50 -5.33
CA ALA A 24 12.54 9.17 -5.33
C ALA A 24 13.37 10.23 -6.10
N ALA A 25 12.90 10.64 -7.28
CA ALA A 25 13.57 11.65 -8.09
C ALA A 25 13.69 12.98 -7.34
N VAL A 26 12.60 13.43 -6.71
CA VAL A 26 12.61 14.67 -5.89
C VAL A 26 13.55 14.54 -4.72
N ALA A 27 13.50 13.42 -3.98
CA ALA A 27 14.35 13.21 -2.81
C ALA A 27 15.84 13.23 -3.17
N PHE A 28 16.25 12.56 -4.26
CA PHE A 28 17.64 12.56 -4.72
C PHE A 28 18.06 13.91 -5.32
N ALA A 29 17.17 14.58 -6.05
CA ALA A 29 17.46 15.91 -6.58
C ALA A 29 17.71 16.92 -5.45
N VAL A 30 16.85 16.94 -4.43
CA VAL A 30 17.01 17.81 -3.26
C VAL A 30 18.29 17.45 -2.48
N ALA A 31 18.57 16.17 -2.27
CA ALA A 31 19.81 15.74 -1.62
C ALA A 31 21.05 16.18 -2.40
N GLY A 32 21.00 16.06 -3.73
CA GLY A 32 22.08 16.49 -4.62
C GLY A 32 22.31 18.01 -4.59
N LEU A 33 21.23 18.80 -4.65
CA LEU A 33 21.31 20.26 -4.54
C LEU A 33 21.89 20.69 -3.20
N MET A 34 21.39 20.13 -2.09
CA MET A 34 21.91 20.42 -0.74
C MET A 34 23.38 20.03 -0.59
N HIS A 35 23.82 18.98 -1.25
CA HIS A 35 25.22 18.56 -1.25
C HIS A 35 26.10 19.53 -2.09
N ALA A 36 25.57 19.99 -3.24
CA ALA A 36 26.30 20.89 -4.15
C ALA A 36 26.39 22.32 -3.61
N GLU A 37 25.34 22.79 -2.91
CA GLU A 37 25.36 24.16 -2.35
C GLU A 37 26.32 24.33 -1.19
N GLY A 38 26.68 23.24 -0.49
CA GLY A 38 27.53 23.28 0.70
C GLY A 38 26.95 24.19 1.82
N GLU A 39 27.74 24.41 2.86
CA GLU A 39 27.45 25.50 3.82
C GLU A 39 27.96 26.82 3.22
N VAL A 40 27.07 27.57 2.56
CA VAL A 40 27.39 28.93 2.16
C VAL A 40 27.58 29.75 3.42
N PRO A 41 28.80 30.28 3.68
CA PRO A 41 29.00 31.16 4.82
C PRO A 41 28.10 32.38 4.68
N PRO A 42 27.45 32.83 5.75
CA PRO A 42 26.66 34.04 5.71
C PRO A 42 27.56 35.21 5.28
N GLU A 43 27.26 35.79 4.11
CA GLU A 43 27.99 36.97 3.63
C GLU A 43 27.73 38.17 4.53
N ALA A 44 28.78 38.92 4.86
CA ALA A 44 28.68 40.19 5.53
C ALA A 44 27.91 41.17 4.62
N MET A 45 26.84 41.78 5.15
CA MET A 45 26.00 42.71 4.39
C MET A 45 26.66 44.09 4.47
N SER A 46 27.18 44.59 3.34
CA SER A 46 27.69 45.97 3.25
C SER A 46 26.56 46.94 2.92
N LEU A 47 26.31 47.88 3.78
CA LEU A 47 25.35 48.97 3.55
C LEU A 47 25.96 50.09 2.70
N PRO A 48 25.11 50.82 1.90
CA PRO A 48 25.57 52.03 1.24
C PRO A 48 26.12 53.03 2.26
N GLY A 49 27.42 53.36 2.21
CA GLY A 49 28.11 54.17 3.21
C GLY A 49 29.30 53.47 3.88
N GLY A 50 29.62 52.23 3.49
CA GLY A 50 30.84 51.55 3.95
C GLY A 50 30.72 50.92 5.34
N VAL A 51 29.53 50.84 5.91
CA VAL A 51 29.28 50.15 7.20
C VAL A 51 29.08 48.65 6.93
N GLU A 52 30.03 47.85 7.36
CA GLU A 52 29.89 46.40 7.36
C GLU A 52 29.11 45.94 8.59
N LEU A 53 27.94 45.36 8.35
CA LEU A 53 27.21 44.68 9.43
C LEU A 53 27.82 43.27 9.61
N PRO A 54 28.13 42.89 10.87
CA PRO A 54 28.60 41.54 11.13
C PRO A 54 27.57 40.54 10.64
N ALA A 55 28.05 39.52 9.94
CA ALA A 55 27.21 38.43 9.46
C ALA A 55 26.37 37.87 10.62
N PRO A 56 25.05 37.71 10.44
CA PRO A 56 24.20 37.13 11.48
C PRO A 56 24.75 35.77 11.90
N ALA A 57 24.88 35.57 13.22
CA ALA A 57 25.37 34.29 13.76
C ALA A 57 24.57 33.12 13.12
N ALA A 58 25.25 32.29 12.39
CA ALA A 58 24.64 31.12 11.74
C ALA A 58 23.93 30.28 12.81
N ARG A 59 22.58 30.26 12.76
CA ARG A 59 21.81 29.33 13.60
C ARG A 59 22.21 27.92 13.19
N LYS A 60 22.94 27.24 14.05
CA LYS A 60 23.28 25.82 13.84
C LYS A 60 21.98 25.02 13.84
N ASP A 61 21.58 24.57 12.67
CA ASP A 61 20.45 23.65 12.54
C ASP A 61 20.90 22.25 13.04
N PRO A 62 20.39 21.78 14.18
CA PRO A 62 20.79 20.48 14.74
C PRO A 62 20.44 19.29 13.82
N LEU A 63 19.54 19.48 12.87
CA LEU A 63 19.11 18.47 11.91
C LEU A 63 19.93 18.49 10.60
N ALA A 64 20.77 19.51 10.38
CA ALA A 64 21.55 19.64 9.15
C ALA A 64 22.29 18.36 8.74
N PRO A 65 23.04 17.66 9.64
CA PRO A 65 23.78 16.45 9.29
C PRO A 65 22.89 15.25 8.89
N PHE A 66 21.61 15.28 9.26
CA PHE A 66 20.69 14.18 9.00
C PHE A 66 19.82 14.39 7.75
N LYS A 67 19.74 15.61 7.21
CA LYS A 67 18.85 15.93 6.07
C LYS A 67 19.21 15.12 4.83
N ILE A 68 20.46 15.11 4.41
CA ILE A 68 20.91 14.38 3.22
C ILE A 68 20.76 12.87 3.42
N PRO A 69 21.26 12.24 4.50
CA PRO A 69 21.02 10.82 4.74
C PRO A 69 19.54 10.44 4.75
N LEU A 70 18.67 11.25 5.37
CA LEU A 70 17.25 10.99 5.43
C LEU A 70 16.61 11.01 4.03
N LEU A 71 16.98 12.00 3.19
CA LEU A 71 16.48 12.07 1.80
C LEU A 71 16.97 10.90 0.96
N VAL A 72 18.22 10.47 1.14
CA VAL A 72 18.77 9.29 0.43
C VAL A 72 18.02 8.02 0.83
N VAL A 73 17.77 7.82 2.13
CA VAL A 73 16.98 6.69 2.62
C VAL A 73 15.54 6.75 2.08
N ALA A 74 14.88 7.90 2.13
CA ALA A 74 13.52 8.08 1.62
C ALA A 74 13.45 7.80 0.10
N GLY A 75 14.44 8.27 -0.67
CA GLY A 75 14.57 7.97 -2.10
C GLY A 75 14.77 6.48 -2.35
N GLY A 76 15.65 5.81 -1.60
CA GLY A 76 15.92 4.38 -1.72
C GLY A 76 14.69 3.52 -1.40
N VAL A 77 13.98 3.83 -0.32
CA VAL A 77 12.71 3.17 0.06
C VAL A 77 11.67 3.38 -1.04
N SER A 78 11.57 4.58 -1.60
CA SER A 78 10.63 4.88 -2.69
C SER A 78 10.97 4.07 -3.95
N LEU A 79 12.24 3.94 -4.33
CA LEU A 79 12.67 3.08 -5.44
C LEU A 79 12.32 1.61 -5.21
N PHE A 80 12.49 1.11 -4.00
CA PHE A 80 12.09 -0.26 -3.65
C PHE A 80 10.60 -0.49 -3.88
N TYR A 81 9.73 0.43 -3.42
CA TYR A 81 8.29 0.32 -3.66
C TYR A 81 7.93 0.48 -5.14
N ALA A 82 8.60 1.38 -5.87
CA ALA A 82 8.42 1.50 -7.32
C ALA A 82 8.75 0.18 -8.03
N GLY A 83 9.88 -0.44 -7.73
CA GLY A 83 10.28 -1.74 -8.27
C GLY A 83 9.28 -2.84 -7.98
N ARG A 84 8.78 -2.93 -6.74
CA ARG A 84 7.74 -3.89 -6.34
C ARG A 84 6.44 -3.73 -7.15
N HIS A 85 6.00 -2.49 -7.38
CA HIS A 85 4.81 -2.24 -8.21
C HIS A 85 5.07 -2.54 -9.68
N GLY A 86 6.26 -2.25 -10.21
CA GLY A 86 6.67 -2.62 -11.55
C GLY A 86 6.66 -4.14 -11.77
N MET A 87 7.20 -4.91 -10.83
CA MET A 87 7.15 -6.37 -10.87
C MET A 87 5.73 -6.93 -10.87
N ARG A 88 4.84 -6.40 -10.01
CA ARG A 88 3.42 -6.81 -9.98
C ARG A 88 2.73 -6.59 -11.33
N MET A 89 3.04 -5.46 -11.98
CA MET A 89 2.51 -5.15 -13.31
C MET A 89 3.05 -6.12 -14.37
N ALA A 90 4.34 -6.41 -14.37
CA ALA A 90 5.00 -7.26 -15.36
C ALA A 90 4.57 -8.73 -15.23
N THR A 91 4.46 -9.25 -14.00
CA THR A 91 4.14 -10.67 -13.74
C THR A 91 2.65 -10.98 -13.71
N ARG A 92 1.74 -9.98 -13.89
CA ARG A 92 0.29 -10.14 -13.65
C ARG A 92 0.01 -10.83 -12.31
N ALA A 93 0.65 -10.36 -11.26
CA ALA A 93 0.59 -11.01 -9.96
C ALA A 93 -0.87 -11.26 -9.51
N VAL A 94 -1.11 -12.46 -8.99
CA VAL A 94 -2.41 -12.83 -8.42
C VAL A 94 -2.52 -12.24 -7.02
N ALA A 95 -3.59 -11.49 -6.76
CA ALA A 95 -3.89 -10.90 -5.47
C ALA A 95 -4.54 -11.92 -4.52
N ALA A 96 -5.52 -12.67 -5.05
CA ALA A 96 -6.19 -13.74 -4.34
C ALA A 96 -6.70 -14.80 -5.33
N ARG A 97 -6.76 -16.07 -4.91
CA ARG A 97 -7.25 -17.19 -5.71
C ARG A 97 -7.97 -18.19 -4.82
N ILE A 98 -9.12 -18.69 -5.28
CA ILE A 98 -9.83 -19.81 -4.65
C ILE A 98 -9.58 -21.06 -5.50
N GLU A 99 -8.96 -22.06 -4.90
CA GLU A 99 -8.67 -23.32 -5.55
C GLU A 99 -8.81 -24.48 -4.57
N GLY A 100 -9.55 -25.52 -4.95
CA GLY A 100 -9.75 -26.72 -4.12
C GLY A 100 -10.41 -26.44 -2.75
N GLY A 101 -11.20 -25.38 -2.62
CA GLY A 101 -11.79 -24.97 -1.35
C GLY A 101 -10.81 -24.27 -0.40
N ARG A 102 -9.70 -23.78 -0.93
CA ARG A 102 -8.71 -22.99 -0.20
C ARG A 102 -8.54 -21.61 -0.83
N LEU A 103 -8.41 -20.60 0.00
CA LEU A 103 -8.11 -19.23 -0.40
C LEU A 103 -6.59 -19.01 -0.32
N HIS A 104 -5.98 -18.77 -1.46
CA HIS A 104 -4.58 -18.38 -1.59
C HIS A 104 -4.49 -16.86 -1.66
N LEU A 105 -3.70 -16.25 -0.79
CA LEU A 105 -3.50 -14.81 -0.70
C LEU A 105 -2.09 -14.45 -1.08
N HIS A 106 -1.94 -13.32 -1.76
CA HIS A 106 -0.61 -12.78 -2.03
C HIS A 106 0.06 -12.34 -0.71
N SER A 107 1.37 -12.52 -0.59
CA SER A 107 2.16 -12.18 0.61
C SER A 107 1.98 -10.74 1.11
N SER A 108 1.64 -9.80 0.23
CA SER A 108 1.35 -8.42 0.63
C SER A 108 0.09 -8.21 1.46
N TYR A 109 -0.75 -9.23 1.57
CA TYR A 109 -1.93 -9.21 2.44
C TYR A 109 -1.71 -9.99 3.75
N GLY A 110 -0.44 -10.19 4.13
CA GLY A 110 -0.10 -10.89 5.37
C GLY A 110 -0.27 -12.41 5.29
N GLY A 111 -0.50 -12.95 4.10
CA GLY A 111 -0.48 -14.40 3.87
C GLY A 111 0.97 -14.90 3.94
N GLU A 112 1.27 -15.73 4.93
CA GLU A 112 2.58 -16.39 5.08
C GLU A 112 2.75 -17.59 4.12
N GLY A 113 2.05 -17.58 2.96
CA GLY A 113 2.13 -18.61 1.96
C GLY A 113 1.17 -19.79 2.16
N ASP A 114 0.64 -20.01 3.36
CA ASP A 114 -0.29 -21.11 3.60
C ASP A 114 -1.71 -20.77 3.11
N PRO A 115 -2.31 -21.63 2.29
CA PRO A 115 -3.67 -21.43 1.84
C PRO A 115 -4.67 -21.54 2.98
N VAL A 116 -5.55 -20.55 3.10
CA VAL A 116 -6.61 -20.51 4.13
C VAL A 116 -7.77 -21.39 3.69
N PRO A 117 -8.16 -22.43 4.43
CA PRO A 117 -9.38 -23.18 4.14
C PRO A 117 -10.59 -22.23 4.14
N VAL A 118 -11.49 -22.38 3.16
CA VAL A 118 -12.67 -21.49 3.06
C VAL A 118 -13.57 -21.63 4.29
N GLU A 119 -13.56 -22.80 4.94
CA GLU A 119 -14.28 -23.07 6.21
C GLU A 119 -13.73 -22.25 7.38
N ALA A 120 -12.45 -21.91 7.36
CA ALA A 120 -11.81 -21.09 8.39
C ALA A 120 -12.17 -19.61 8.28
N ILE A 121 -12.83 -19.19 7.19
CA ILE A 121 -13.29 -17.82 7.00
C ILE A 121 -14.57 -17.62 7.80
N THR A 122 -14.47 -16.84 8.88
CA THR A 122 -15.60 -16.52 9.76
C THR A 122 -16.49 -15.46 9.15
N ASP A 123 -15.89 -14.39 8.63
CA ASP A 123 -16.61 -13.27 8.02
C ASP A 123 -16.07 -12.94 6.64
N ALA A 124 -16.98 -12.66 5.70
CA ALA A 124 -16.69 -12.12 4.38
C ALA A 124 -17.73 -11.03 4.08
N ILE A 125 -17.30 -9.77 4.10
CA ILE A 125 -18.18 -8.61 3.95
C ILE A 125 -17.71 -7.82 2.74
N PHE A 126 -18.58 -7.69 1.74
CA PHE A 126 -18.37 -6.80 0.60
C PHE A 126 -19.24 -5.57 0.76
N ASP A 127 -18.63 -4.40 0.93
CA ASP A 127 -19.32 -3.11 1.07
C ASP A 127 -18.39 -1.96 0.64
N ARG A 128 -18.86 -0.74 0.78
CA ARG A 128 -18.01 0.45 0.67
C ARG A 128 -16.89 0.39 1.69
N ALA A 129 -15.71 0.81 1.28
CA ALA A 129 -14.52 0.66 2.11
C ALA A 129 -14.57 1.46 3.42
N ASP A 130 -15.40 2.52 3.50
CA ASP A 130 -15.64 3.29 4.73
C ASP A 130 -16.59 2.62 5.73
N ARG A 131 -17.31 1.56 5.31
CA ARG A 131 -18.23 0.77 6.13
C ARG A 131 -17.65 -0.56 6.57
N LEU A 132 -16.51 -0.95 6.02
CA LEU A 132 -15.85 -2.20 6.40
C LEU A 132 -15.27 -2.12 7.82
N PRO A 133 -15.26 -3.23 8.56
CA PRO A 133 -14.65 -3.28 9.89
C PRO A 133 -13.18 -2.82 9.89
N GLY A 134 -12.74 -2.13 10.96
CA GLY A 134 -11.40 -1.63 11.15
C GLY A 134 -11.25 -0.13 10.81
N ASP A 135 -10.21 0.51 11.37
CA ASP A 135 -10.04 1.96 11.32
C ASP A 135 -9.59 2.48 9.96
N ALA A 136 -10.45 3.30 9.34
CA ALA A 136 -10.03 4.28 8.36
C ALA A 136 -10.17 5.67 8.99
N SER A 137 -9.09 6.29 9.44
CA SER A 137 -9.08 7.63 10.01
C SER A 137 -8.47 8.67 9.05
N GLY A 138 -8.89 9.92 9.18
CA GLY A 138 -8.34 11.05 8.43
C GLY A 138 -8.59 11.02 6.90
N PRO A 139 -7.63 11.45 6.08
CA PRO A 139 -7.75 11.55 4.62
C PRO A 139 -8.09 10.21 3.93
N ALA A 140 -7.66 9.09 4.51
CA ALA A 140 -7.98 7.75 4.04
C ALA A 140 -9.50 7.49 4.05
N LYS A 141 -10.24 8.07 5.00
CA LYS A 141 -11.70 7.95 5.11
C LYS A 141 -12.44 8.62 3.95
N LEU A 142 -11.93 9.75 3.46
CA LEU A 142 -12.52 10.45 2.33
C LEU A 142 -12.40 9.62 1.04
N GLY A 143 -11.23 9.06 0.78
CA GLY A 143 -11.01 8.14 -0.35
C GLY A 143 -11.77 6.82 -0.22
N ALA A 144 -11.99 6.32 1.01
CA ALA A 144 -12.72 5.09 1.27
C ALA A 144 -14.21 5.17 0.88
N ARG A 145 -14.84 6.35 0.93
CA ARG A 145 -16.24 6.54 0.52
C ARG A 145 -16.46 6.31 -0.97
N LEU A 146 -15.44 6.47 -1.78
CA LEU A 146 -15.52 6.30 -3.24
C LEU A 146 -15.10 4.90 -3.71
N ARG A 147 -14.75 4.01 -2.79
CA ARG A 147 -14.20 2.68 -3.09
C ARG A 147 -15.05 1.60 -2.45
N HIS A 148 -14.98 0.41 -3.03
CA HIS A 148 -15.55 -0.81 -2.45
C HIS A 148 -14.42 -1.74 -2.04
N GLY A 149 -14.70 -2.57 -1.05
CA GLY A 149 -13.73 -3.54 -0.56
C GLY A 149 -14.39 -4.84 -0.14
N LEU A 150 -13.57 -5.88 -0.06
CA LEU A 150 -13.91 -7.15 0.55
C LEU A 150 -13.08 -7.30 1.82
N TYR A 151 -13.77 -7.29 2.95
CA TYR A 151 -13.19 -7.62 4.25
C TYR A 151 -13.33 -9.11 4.50
N LEU A 152 -12.23 -9.73 4.92
CA LEU A 152 -12.19 -11.13 5.31
C LEU A 152 -11.61 -11.25 6.72
N ARG A 153 -12.32 -12.00 7.57
CA ARG A 153 -11.80 -12.45 8.86
C ARG A 153 -11.69 -13.96 8.81
N TYR A 154 -10.53 -14.49 9.16
CA TYR A 154 -10.28 -15.92 9.10
C TYR A 154 -9.40 -16.38 10.25
N ARG A 155 -9.51 -17.66 10.59
CA ARG A 155 -8.67 -18.31 11.59
C ARG A 155 -7.43 -18.91 10.92
N ALA A 156 -6.25 -18.52 11.40
CA ALA A 156 -4.96 -19.07 10.99
C ALA A 156 -4.28 -19.68 12.22
N GLY A 157 -4.37 -21.00 12.38
CA GLY A 157 -3.99 -21.69 13.62
C GLY A 157 -4.85 -21.18 14.81
N ASN A 158 -4.20 -20.70 15.86
CA ASN A 158 -4.85 -20.13 17.04
C ASN A 158 -5.12 -18.62 16.95
N ALA A 159 -4.69 -17.95 15.87
CA ALA A 159 -4.87 -16.52 15.69
C ALA A 159 -6.02 -16.21 14.71
N THR A 160 -6.80 -15.17 15.03
CA THR A 160 -7.73 -14.57 14.08
C THR A 160 -7.00 -13.50 13.30
N ARG A 161 -7.06 -13.59 11.99
CA ARG A 161 -6.46 -12.58 11.07
C ARG A 161 -7.54 -11.88 10.29
N GLU A 162 -7.27 -10.63 9.95
CA GLU A 162 -8.16 -9.77 9.18
C GLU A 162 -7.42 -9.23 7.97
N MET A 163 -8.12 -9.12 6.85
CA MET A 163 -7.57 -8.51 5.65
C MET A 163 -8.63 -7.75 4.87
N ARG A 164 -8.18 -6.84 4.04
CA ARG A 164 -9.04 -6.07 3.14
C ARG A 164 -8.45 -6.05 1.73
N LEU A 165 -9.29 -6.36 0.77
CA LEU A 165 -9.04 -6.19 -0.65
C LEU A 165 -9.82 -4.96 -1.10
N ILE A 166 -9.17 -3.98 -1.71
CA ILE A 166 -9.80 -2.75 -2.20
C ILE A 166 -9.85 -2.79 -3.73
N ASP A 167 -10.95 -2.33 -4.30
CA ASP A 167 -11.26 -2.42 -5.72
C ASP A 167 -10.24 -1.74 -6.64
N ASN A 168 -9.62 -0.65 -6.22
CA ASN A 168 -8.59 0.05 -7.01
C ASN A 168 -7.27 -0.73 -7.15
N ASP A 169 -7.06 -1.74 -6.31
CA ASP A 169 -5.90 -2.62 -6.37
C ASP A 169 -6.13 -3.86 -7.23
N ILE A 170 -7.39 -4.09 -7.64
CA ILE A 170 -7.84 -5.29 -8.35
C ILE A 170 -8.16 -4.97 -9.81
N GLU A 171 -7.72 -5.82 -10.73
CA GLU A 171 -8.07 -5.74 -12.15
C GLU A 171 -9.57 -6.02 -12.32
N GLY A 172 -10.29 -5.14 -13.02
CA GLY A 172 -11.75 -5.19 -13.15
C GLY A 172 -12.50 -4.54 -11.98
N GLY A 173 -11.78 -3.98 -11.01
CA GLY A 173 -12.32 -3.10 -9.95
C GLY A 173 -13.42 -3.72 -9.13
N THR A 174 -14.42 -2.90 -8.78
CA THR A 174 -15.57 -3.25 -7.92
C THR A 174 -16.33 -4.49 -8.42
N GLU A 175 -16.54 -4.59 -9.73
CA GLU A 175 -17.35 -5.69 -10.29
C GLU A 175 -16.63 -7.05 -10.17
N GLN A 176 -15.33 -7.10 -10.45
CA GLN A 176 -14.57 -8.34 -10.29
C GLN A 176 -14.45 -8.74 -8.81
N LEU A 177 -14.28 -7.76 -7.92
CA LEU A 177 -14.23 -8.00 -6.47
C LEU A 177 -15.57 -8.53 -5.94
N ARG A 178 -16.71 -7.99 -6.44
CA ARG A 178 -18.06 -8.45 -6.11
C ARG A 178 -18.28 -9.89 -6.56
N ARG A 179 -17.89 -10.23 -7.79
CA ARG A 179 -17.99 -11.60 -8.32
C ARG A 179 -17.17 -12.59 -7.51
N PHE A 180 -15.98 -12.18 -7.11
CA PHE A 180 -15.14 -13.00 -6.25
C PHE A 180 -15.76 -13.23 -4.87
N ALA A 181 -16.32 -12.18 -4.26
CA ALA A 181 -17.01 -12.26 -2.98
C ALA A 181 -18.22 -13.20 -3.06
N ALA A 182 -19.04 -13.09 -4.09
CA ALA A 182 -20.18 -13.98 -4.33
C ALA A 182 -19.73 -15.44 -4.54
N HIS A 183 -18.65 -15.66 -5.30
CA HIS A 183 -18.10 -17.00 -5.49
C HIS A 183 -17.56 -17.61 -4.19
N LEU A 184 -16.90 -16.81 -3.36
CA LEU A 184 -16.43 -17.21 -2.03
C LEU A 184 -17.60 -17.63 -1.12
N ASP A 185 -18.71 -16.88 -1.15
CA ASP A 185 -19.90 -17.21 -0.37
C ASP A 185 -20.55 -18.52 -0.81
N VAL A 186 -20.61 -18.80 -2.10
CA VAL A 186 -21.08 -20.11 -2.61
C VAL A 186 -20.24 -21.24 -2.05
N TRP A 187 -18.91 -21.11 -2.03
CA TRP A 187 -18.02 -22.12 -1.46
C TRP A 187 -18.24 -22.30 0.05
N ARG A 188 -18.42 -21.20 0.79
CA ARG A 188 -18.69 -21.25 2.25
C ARG A 188 -19.99 -21.98 2.56
N HIS A 189 -21.06 -21.71 1.82
CA HIS A 189 -22.38 -22.32 2.05
C HIS A 189 -22.43 -23.78 1.58
N SER A 190 -21.84 -24.12 0.45
CA SER A 190 -21.84 -25.49 -0.08
C SER A 190 -21.09 -26.48 0.84
N ARG A 191 -20.09 -26.01 1.57
CA ARG A 191 -19.34 -26.84 2.51
C ARG A 191 -20.01 -26.96 3.88
N ARG A 192 -20.65 -25.88 4.36
CA ARG A 192 -21.44 -25.95 5.62
C ARG A 192 -22.62 -26.94 5.51
N GLY A 193 -23.28 -26.99 4.35
CA GLY A 193 -24.38 -27.92 4.14
C GLY A 193 -23.97 -29.41 4.16
N ARG A 194 -22.74 -29.72 3.77
CA ARG A 194 -22.24 -31.12 3.81
C ARG A 194 -21.92 -31.60 5.24
N MET A 195 -21.43 -30.72 6.11
CA MET A 195 -21.13 -31.12 7.50
C MET A 195 -22.38 -31.34 8.35
N VAL A 196 -23.53 -30.76 7.99
CA VAL A 196 -24.80 -30.94 8.70
C VAL A 196 -25.56 -32.19 8.25
N GLY A 197 -25.22 -32.76 7.10
CA GLY A 197 -25.88 -33.98 6.54
C GLY A 197 -25.21 -35.31 6.88
N GLU A 198 -24.05 -35.28 7.54
CA GLU A 198 -23.29 -36.49 7.93
C GLU A 198 -23.28 -36.76 9.45
N GLY A 199 -24.21 -36.12 10.21
CA GLY A 199 -24.37 -36.30 11.65
C GLY A 199 -25.57 -37.16 12.02
#